data_04769484cc878824c544c640d22bbae8
#
_entry.id   04769484cc878824c544c640d22bbae8
#
_cell.length_a   1.000
_cell.length_b   1.000
_cell.length_c   1.000
_cell.angle_alpha   90.00
_cell.angle_beta   90.00
_cell.angle_gamma   90.00
#
_symmetry.space_group_name_H-M   'P 1'
#
loop_
_entity.id
_entity.type
_entity.pdbx_description
1 polymer ?
#
loop_
_entity_poly.entity_id
_entity_poly.type
_entity_poly.pdbx_seq_one_letter_code
_entity_poly.pdbx_strand_id
1 'polypeptide(L)'
;MRLGKMCGLLMKAFLAVLMLFVTAAAVEVYWEDEFDEAIANQCESIILKEEYLNMDFGEAIVVDFDTVLDLDGHELTACFKIKDGAKMTIKNGMLNISAYPIIEVCGSDDEERPTVLILENLKIEASRGIQINNDGYTRVEVNNTEMQALSYH
;
A
#
# COMPACT_ATOMS: atom_id res chain seq x y z
N MET A 1 9.41 -14.80 -51.65
CA MET A 1 10.13 -15.12 -50.38
C MET A 1 10.10 -13.96 -49.39
N ARG A 2 8.92 -13.41 -49.07
CA ARG A 2 8.73 -12.30 -48.10
C ARG A 2 7.57 -12.50 -47.08
N LEU A 3 6.74 -13.55 -47.20
CA LEU A 3 5.59 -13.77 -46.29
C LEU A 3 6.00 -14.31 -44.91
N GLY A 4 7.08 -15.09 -44.80
CA GLY A 4 7.47 -15.72 -43.52
C GLY A 4 8.03 -14.76 -42.46
N LYS A 5 8.62 -13.63 -42.86
CA LYS A 5 9.17 -12.62 -41.95
C LYS A 5 8.09 -11.69 -41.36
N MET A 6 7.01 -11.44 -42.11
CA MET A 6 5.88 -10.63 -41.61
C MET A 6 5.05 -11.37 -40.56
N CYS A 7 4.87 -12.68 -40.71
CA CYS A 7 4.11 -13.49 -39.74
C CYS A 7 4.81 -13.56 -38.38
N GLY A 8 6.15 -13.66 -38.35
CA GLY A 8 6.95 -13.68 -37.11
C GLY A 8 6.95 -12.34 -36.39
N LEU A 9 6.89 -11.22 -37.10
CA LEU A 9 6.86 -9.89 -36.50
C LEU A 9 5.48 -9.56 -35.91
N LEU A 10 4.40 -9.96 -36.59
CA LEU A 10 3.02 -9.83 -36.08
C LEU A 10 2.78 -10.70 -34.85
N MET A 11 3.32 -11.91 -34.81
CA MET A 11 3.17 -12.82 -33.64
C MET A 11 3.95 -12.31 -32.43
N LYS A 12 5.14 -11.72 -32.63
CA LYS A 12 5.90 -11.09 -31.52
C LYS A 12 5.22 -9.82 -31.01
N ALA A 13 4.63 -9.00 -31.88
CA ALA A 13 3.87 -7.82 -31.48
C ALA A 13 2.59 -8.22 -30.72
N PHE A 14 1.90 -9.28 -31.13
CA PHE A 14 0.70 -9.79 -30.45
C PHE A 14 1.03 -10.39 -29.09
N LEU A 15 2.15 -11.10 -28.95
CA LEU A 15 2.63 -11.61 -27.65
C LEU A 15 3.04 -10.47 -26.71
N ALA A 16 3.70 -9.42 -27.24
CA ALA A 16 4.08 -8.24 -26.45
C ALA A 16 2.84 -7.43 -25.97
N VAL A 17 1.80 -7.34 -26.81
CA VAL A 17 0.53 -6.69 -26.41
C VAL A 17 -0.26 -7.54 -25.41
N LEU A 18 -0.20 -8.87 -25.49
CA LEU A 18 -0.85 -9.75 -24.51
C LEU A 18 -0.17 -9.73 -23.13
N MET A 19 1.13 -9.43 -23.08
CA MET A 19 1.86 -9.26 -21.79
C MET A 19 1.57 -7.91 -21.10
N LEU A 20 0.96 -6.94 -21.80
CA LEU A 20 0.66 -5.59 -21.26
C LEU A 20 -0.67 -5.51 -20.49
N PHE A 21 -1.44 -6.60 -20.38
CA PHE A 21 -2.73 -6.62 -19.69
C PHE A 21 -2.84 -7.67 -18.57
N VAL A 22 -1.72 -8.15 -18.03
CA VAL A 22 -1.77 -8.81 -16.73
C VAL A 22 -1.81 -7.69 -15.68
N THR A 23 -2.99 -7.11 -15.46
CA THR A 23 -3.24 -6.43 -14.19
C THR A 23 -3.06 -7.49 -13.12
N ALA A 24 -2.06 -7.33 -12.26
CA ALA A 24 -1.92 -8.20 -11.11
C ALA A 24 -3.28 -8.24 -10.39
N ALA A 25 -3.88 -9.41 -10.28
CA ALA A 25 -5.14 -9.57 -9.57
C ALA A 25 -4.90 -9.14 -8.13
N ALA A 26 -5.84 -8.39 -7.56
CA ALA A 26 -5.78 -8.04 -6.15
C ALA A 26 -5.79 -9.32 -5.32
N VAL A 27 -4.93 -9.39 -4.31
CA VAL A 27 -4.89 -10.50 -3.35
C VAL A 27 -5.92 -10.22 -2.25
N GLU A 28 -6.88 -11.11 -2.09
CA GLU A 28 -7.84 -11.07 -0.98
C GLU A 28 -7.21 -11.73 0.24
N VAL A 29 -7.30 -11.06 1.40
CA VAL A 29 -6.68 -11.46 2.66
C VAL A 29 -7.76 -11.61 3.74
N TYR A 30 -7.81 -12.78 4.36
CA TYR A 30 -8.76 -13.12 5.42
C TYR A 30 -8.09 -13.28 6.78
N TRP A 31 -6.76 -13.49 6.82
CA TRP A 31 -6.00 -13.78 8.04
C TRP A 31 -4.67 -13.03 8.05
N GLU A 32 -4.12 -12.84 9.24
CA GLU A 32 -2.84 -12.15 9.47
C GLU A 32 -1.69 -12.78 8.64
N ASP A 33 -1.58 -14.10 8.64
CA ASP A 33 -0.54 -14.83 7.89
C ASP A 33 -0.62 -14.54 6.38
N GLU A 34 -1.83 -14.42 5.81
CA GLU A 34 -2.03 -14.09 4.39
C GLU A 34 -1.65 -12.63 4.08
N PHE A 35 -1.88 -11.73 5.03
CA PHE A 35 -1.46 -10.34 4.89
C PHE A 35 0.07 -10.24 4.90
N ASP A 36 0.73 -10.91 5.84
CA ASP A 36 2.19 -10.96 5.94
C ASP A 36 2.79 -11.56 4.68
N GLU A 37 2.19 -12.63 4.14
CA GLU A 37 2.60 -13.23 2.88
C GLU A 37 2.41 -12.28 1.69
N ALA A 38 1.31 -11.55 1.63
CA ALA A 38 1.04 -10.56 0.58
C ALA A 38 2.08 -9.41 0.60
N ILE A 39 2.45 -8.93 1.78
CA ILE A 39 3.51 -7.92 1.97
C ILE A 39 4.87 -8.50 1.58
N ALA A 40 5.22 -9.70 2.05
CA ALA A 40 6.50 -10.36 1.73
C ALA A 40 6.66 -10.63 0.23
N ASN A 41 5.56 -10.93 -0.47
CA ASN A 41 5.51 -11.13 -1.92
C ASN A 41 5.38 -9.81 -2.71
N GLN A 42 5.40 -8.65 -2.05
CA GLN A 42 5.31 -7.32 -2.67
C GLN A 42 4.08 -7.17 -3.58
N CYS A 43 2.92 -7.63 -3.11
CA CYS A 43 1.68 -7.56 -3.89
C CYS A 43 1.27 -6.11 -4.16
N GLU A 44 1.02 -5.77 -5.43
CA GLU A 44 0.64 -4.41 -5.85
C GLU A 44 -0.76 -4.00 -5.38
N SER A 45 -1.63 -4.96 -5.05
CA SER A 45 -2.98 -4.69 -4.56
C SER A 45 -3.43 -5.78 -3.57
N ILE A 46 -3.85 -5.35 -2.39
CA ILE A 46 -4.29 -6.19 -1.27
C ILE A 46 -5.68 -5.72 -0.84
N ILE A 47 -6.62 -6.63 -0.65
CA ILE A 47 -7.98 -6.34 -0.20
C ILE A 47 -8.25 -7.12 1.08
N LEU A 48 -8.59 -6.43 2.17
CA LEU A 48 -9.01 -7.07 3.41
C LEU A 48 -10.45 -7.61 3.28
N LYS A 49 -10.70 -8.81 3.82
CA LYS A 49 -12.01 -9.49 3.80
C LYS A 49 -12.53 -9.86 5.18
N GLU A 50 -11.79 -9.55 6.24
CA GLU A 50 -12.20 -9.78 7.62
C GLU A 50 -12.51 -8.48 8.35
N GLU A 51 -13.47 -8.51 9.27
CA GLU A 51 -13.91 -7.34 10.04
C GLU A 51 -12.86 -6.81 11.03
N TYR A 52 -11.88 -7.62 11.40
CA TYR A 52 -10.88 -7.24 12.37
C TYR A 52 -9.57 -7.99 12.16
N LEU A 53 -8.62 -7.32 11.59
CA LEU A 53 -7.23 -7.80 11.51
C LEU A 53 -6.42 -7.08 12.59
N ASN A 54 -6.11 -7.78 13.69
CA ASN A 54 -5.31 -7.25 14.78
C ASN A 54 -3.88 -7.75 14.63
N MET A 55 -3.00 -6.90 14.14
CA MET A 55 -1.58 -7.23 13.97
C MET A 55 -0.81 -6.97 15.25
N ASP A 56 0.08 -7.88 15.63
CA ASP A 56 0.86 -7.77 16.85
C ASP A 56 1.77 -6.53 16.81
N PHE A 57 1.66 -5.67 17.83
CA PHE A 57 2.20 -4.30 17.86
C PHE A 57 3.71 -4.20 18.08
N GLY A 58 4.46 -5.28 17.90
CA GLY A 58 5.89 -5.29 18.15
C GLY A 58 6.71 -4.45 17.18
N GLU A 59 6.38 -4.50 15.89
CA GLU A 59 7.15 -3.83 14.83
C GLU A 59 6.23 -3.25 13.75
N ALA A 60 6.64 -2.12 13.16
CA ALA A 60 5.92 -1.56 12.01
C ALA A 60 6.12 -2.42 10.76
N ILE A 61 5.05 -2.63 10.02
CA ILE A 61 5.09 -3.28 8.71
C ILE A 61 5.86 -2.39 7.74
N VAL A 62 6.98 -2.88 7.23
CA VAL A 62 7.84 -2.13 6.32
C VAL A 62 7.33 -2.29 4.89
N VAL A 63 7.08 -1.15 4.22
CA VAL A 63 6.64 -1.08 2.83
C VAL A 63 7.68 -0.29 2.03
N ASP A 64 8.42 -0.99 1.17
CA ASP A 64 9.45 -0.45 0.27
C ASP A 64 9.14 -0.70 -1.22
N PHE A 65 7.88 -0.99 -1.52
CA PHE A 65 7.32 -1.24 -2.86
C PHE A 65 5.97 -0.53 -3.04
N ASP A 66 5.56 -0.36 -4.28
CA ASP A 66 4.29 0.28 -4.61
C ASP A 66 3.11 -0.68 -4.33
N THR A 67 2.14 -0.25 -3.51
CA THR A 67 1.00 -1.08 -3.15
C THR A 67 -0.26 -0.28 -2.86
N VAL A 68 -1.41 -0.90 -3.10
CA VAL A 68 -2.74 -0.40 -2.70
C VAL A 68 -3.34 -1.37 -1.69
N LEU A 69 -3.62 -0.88 -0.49
CA LEU A 69 -4.33 -1.60 0.56
C LEU A 69 -5.77 -1.09 0.63
N ASP A 70 -6.70 -1.90 0.17
CA ASP A 70 -8.15 -1.64 0.26
C ASP A 70 -8.71 -2.35 1.50
N LEU A 71 -9.20 -1.58 2.46
CA LEU A 71 -9.76 -2.13 3.69
C LEU A 71 -11.18 -2.68 3.50
N ASP A 72 -11.81 -2.44 2.33
CA ASP A 72 -13.15 -2.95 1.95
C ASP A 72 -14.23 -2.72 3.04
N GLY A 73 -14.12 -1.62 3.78
CA GLY A 73 -15.01 -1.27 4.89
C GLY A 73 -14.60 -1.82 6.25
N HIS A 74 -13.54 -2.64 6.31
CA HIS A 74 -13.07 -3.28 7.55
C HIS A 74 -12.17 -2.38 8.38
N GLU A 75 -11.95 -2.79 9.64
CA GLU A 75 -10.99 -2.16 10.55
C GLU A 75 -9.65 -2.90 10.49
N LEU A 76 -8.57 -2.13 10.38
CA LEU A 76 -7.22 -2.62 10.47
C LEU A 76 -6.50 -1.94 11.63
N THR A 77 -5.87 -2.75 12.47
CA THR A 77 -4.98 -2.28 13.54
C THR A 77 -3.55 -2.66 13.16
N ALA A 78 -2.79 -1.72 12.60
CA ALA A 78 -1.40 -1.95 12.18
C ALA A 78 -0.59 -0.65 12.17
N CYS A 79 0.75 -0.76 12.34
CA CYS A 79 1.70 0.32 12.10
C CYS A 79 2.42 0.09 10.78
N PHE A 80 2.60 1.15 10.00
CA PHE A 80 3.34 1.09 8.74
C PHE A 80 4.58 1.97 8.77
N LYS A 81 5.66 1.49 8.13
CA LYS A 81 6.84 2.27 7.81
C LYS A 81 7.07 2.24 6.32
N ILE A 82 6.81 3.36 5.65
CA ILE A 82 6.92 3.50 4.19
C ILE A 82 8.25 4.17 3.89
N LYS A 83 9.04 3.62 2.97
CA LYS A 83 10.39 4.09 2.68
C LYS A 83 10.84 3.81 1.24
N ASP A 84 12.05 4.26 0.91
CA ASP A 84 12.78 3.92 -0.33
C ASP A 84 12.04 4.30 -1.63
N GLY A 85 11.25 5.38 -1.61
CA GLY A 85 10.49 5.85 -2.76
C GLY A 85 9.26 5.02 -3.08
N ALA A 86 8.77 4.20 -2.13
CA ALA A 86 7.54 3.44 -2.28
C ALA A 86 6.31 4.34 -2.30
N LYS A 87 5.28 3.94 -3.05
CA LYS A 87 3.96 4.54 -3.04
C LYS A 87 2.96 3.61 -2.39
N MET A 88 2.45 3.98 -1.21
CA MET A 88 1.38 3.25 -0.54
C MET A 88 0.07 4.03 -0.58
N THR A 89 -0.99 3.38 -1.04
CA THR A 89 -2.36 3.89 -0.94
C THR A 89 -3.13 3.03 0.05
N ILE A 90 -3.75 3.66 1.07
CA ILE A 90 -4.66 2.97 2.01
C ILE A 90 -6.04 3.58 1.84
N LYS A 91 -7.07 2.76 1.66
CA LYS A 91 -8.40 3.26 1.35
C LYS A 91 -9.54 2.43 1.91
N ASN A 92 -10.73 3.08 2.00
CA ASN A 92 -12.04 2.46 2.22
C ASN A 92 -12.17 1.67 3.52
N GLY A 93 -11.95 2.30 4.69
CA GLY A 93 -12.15 1.59 5.96
C GLY A 93 -11.69 2.38 7.17
N MET A 94 -11.29 1.67 8.23
CA MET A 94 -10.84 2.28 9.47
C MET A 94 -9.43 1.78 9.85
N LEU A 95 -8.56 2.73 10.22
CA LEU A 95 -7.26 2.44 10.84
C LEU A 95 -7.33 2.81 12.32
N ASN A 96 -7.03 1.86 13.18
CA ASN A 96 -7.09 2.05 14.64
C ASN A 96 -5.75 1.67 15.28
N ILE A 97 -5.09 2.64 15.95
CA ILE A 97 -3.87 2.38 16.72
C ILE A 97 -3.76 3.27 17.95
N SER A 98 -3.43 2.62 19.07
CA SER A 98 -3.37 3.26 20.38
C SER A 98 -1.97 3.64 20.87
N ALA A 99 -0.86 3.09 20.35
CA ALA A 99 0.44 3.16 21.05
C ALA A 99 1.58 3.90 20.33
N TYR A 100 1.67 3.91 18.99
CA TYR A 100 2.76 4.49 18.20
C TYR A 100 2.23 5.33 17.04
N PRO A 101 3.09 6.10 16.31
CA PRO A 101 2.64 6.67 15.05
C PRO A 101 2.10 5.53 14.17
N ILE A 102 0.90 5.75 13.66
CA ILE A 102 0.19 4.74 12.86
C ILE A 102 0.92 4.50 11.54
N ILE A 103 1.50 5.57 11.00
CA ILE A 103 2.24 5.53 9.75
C ILE A 103 3.47 6.42 9.88
N GLU A 104 4.64 5.84 9.64
CA GLU A 104 5.90 6.54 9.49
C GLU A 104 6.25 6.63 8.00
N VAL A 105 6.44 7.85 7.49
CA VAL A 105 6.85 8.09 6.11
C VAL A 105 8.29 8.57 6.11
N CYS A 106 9.22 7.73 5.63
CA CYS A 106 10.63 8.03 5.50
C CYS A 106 10.92 8.57 4.10
N GLY A 107 11.72 9.62 3.98
CA GLY A 107 12.05 10.22 2.71
C GLY A 107 12.85 9.30 1.79
N SER A 108 12.73 9.56 0.49
CA SER A 108 13.59 8.97 -0.54
C SER A 108 14.75 9.91 -0.84
N ASP A 109 15.90 9.38 -1.16
CA ASP A 109 17.06 10.17 -1.66
C ASP A 109 16.85 10.68 -3.10
N ASP A 110 15.83 10.15 -3.80
CA ASP A 110 15.52 10.46 -5.19
C ASP A 110 14.31 11.40 -5.28
N GLU A 111 14.51 12.62 -5.79
CA GLU A 111 13.47 13.62 -5.99
C GLU A 111 12.42 13.19 -7.04
N GLU A 112 12.85 12.43 -8.05
CA GLU A 112 11.95 11.94 -9.10
C GLU A 112 11.09 10.76 -8.61
N ARG A 113 11.51 10.10 -7.51
CA ARG A 113 10.81 9.01 -6.87
C ARG A 113 10.63 9.25 -5.37
N PRO A 114 9.84 10.24 -4.96
CA PRO A 114 9.58 10.50 -3.54
C PRO A 114 8.81 9.32 -2.91
N THR A 115 8.99 9.12 -1.61
CA THR A 115 8.10 8.22 -0.86
C THR A 115 6.70 8.85 -0.75
N VAL A 116 5.66 8.12 -1.13
CA VAL A 116 4.29 8.65 -1.24
C VAL A 116 3.32 7.85 -0.38
N LEU A 117 2.57 8.56 0.47
CA LEU A 117 1.41 8.02 1.19
C LEU A 117 0.14 8.69 0.67
N ILE A 118 -0.84 7.88 0.27
CA ILE A 118 -2.18 8.34 -0.09
C ILE A 118 -3.19 7.70 0.86
N LEU A 119 -3.99 8.52 1.52
CA LEU A 119 -5.09 8.10 2.39
C LEU A 119 -6.41 8.53 1.76
N GLU A 120 -7.32 7.59 1.54
CA GLU A 120 -8.56 7.85 0.80
C GLU A 120 -9.76 7.15 1.45
N ASN A 121 -10.82 7.91 1.72
CA ASN A 121 -12.06 7.38 2.31
C ASN A 121 -11.83 6.59 3.60
N LEU A 122 -11.04 7.13 4.53
CA LEU A 122 -10.68 6.47 5.77
C LEU A 122 -11.24 7.19 7.00
N LYS A 123 -11.45 6.41 8.06
CA LYS A 123 -11.49 6.89 9.43
C LYS A 123 -10.21 6.43 10.13
N ILE A 124 -9.48 7.37 10.75
CA ILE A 124 -8.23 7.06 11.45
C ILE A 124 -8.38 7.45 12.91
N GLU A 125 -8.23 6.47 13.79
CA GLU A 125 -8.19 6.66 15.25
C GLU A 125 -6.77 6.36 15.73
N ALA A 126 -6.06 7.37 16.21
CA ALA A 126 -4.67 7.23 16.61
C ALA A 126 -4.29 8.14 17.78
N SER A 127 -3.32 7.69 18.59
CA SER A 127 -2.75 8.53 19.64
C SER A 127 -1.73 9.55 19.10
N ARG A 128 -1.05 9.27 17.99
CA ARG A 128 -0.01 10.13 17.38
C ARG A 128 -0.19 10.42 15.90
N GLY A 129 -0.93 9.61 15.15
CA GLY A 129 -1.22 9.83 13.73
C GLY A 129 -0.04 9.51 12.80
N ILE A 130 0.22 10.39 11.83
CA ILE A 130 1.23 10.20 10.80
C ILE A 130 2.49 10.96 11.20
N GLN A 131 3.63 10.28 11.13
CA GLN A 131 4.95 10.88 11.32
C GLN A 131 5.68 10.96 9.98
N ILE A 132 6.14 12.14 9.62
CA ILE A 132 6.97 12.36 8.42
C ILE A 132 8.39 12.62 8.88
N ASN A 133 9.33 11.80 8.44
CA ASN A 133 10.75 12.00 8.68
C ASN A 133 11.33 12.90 7.58
N ASN A 134 12.05 13.95 7.99
CA ASN A 134 12.64 14.94 7.08
C ASN A 134 14.02 14.52 6.55
N ASP A 135 14.18 13.24 6.22
CA ASP A 135 15.45 12.66 5.73
C ASP A 135 15.46 12.46 4.20
N GLY A 136 14.55 13.12 3.47
CA GLY A 136 14.47 13.04 2.01
C GLY A 136 13.14 13.51 1.44
N TYR A 137 12.84 13.11 0.22
CA TYR A 137 11.64 13.53 -0.50
C TYR A 137 10.42 12.68 -0.13
N THR A 138 9.37 13.33 0.36
CA THR A 138 8.10 12.71 0.74
C THR A 138 6.90 13.44 0.17
N ARG A 139 5.80 12.73 -0.06
CA ARG A 139 4.49 13.30 -0.40
C ARG A 139 3.38 12.58 0.35
N VAL A 140 2.53 13.32 1.05
CA VAL A 140 1.34 12.79 1.72
C VAL A 140 0.10 13.44 1.15
N GLU A 141 -0.84 12.63 0.69
CA GLU A 141 -2.14 13.05 0.17
C GLU A 141 -3.25 12.48 1.06
N VAL A 142 -4.18 13.34 1.47
CA VAL A 142 -5.29 12.95 2.35
C VAL A 142 -6.60 13.37 1.69
N ASN A 143 -7.40 12.39 1.27
CA ASN A 143 -8.63 12.60 0.53
C ASN A 143 -9.81 11.98 1.29
N ASN A 144 -10.84 12.76 1.60
CA ASN A 144 -12.06 12.29 2.28
C ASN A 144 -11.78 11.38 3.49
N THR A 145 -10.81 11.79 4.33
CA THR A 145 -10.32 11.02 5.49
C THR A 145 -10.55 11.80 6.76
N GLU A 146 -11.17 11.18 7.76
CA GLU A 146 -11.34 11.72 9.10
C GLU A 146 -10.23 11.22 10.02
N MET A 147 -9.57 12.12 10.74
CA MET A 147 -8.56 11.78 11.74
C MET A 147 -9.05 12.16 13.13
N GLN A 148 -9.16 11.20 14.01
CA GLN A 148 -9.55 11.39 15.40
C GLN A 148 -8.39 11.03 16.34
N ALA A 149 -7.98 12.01 17.16
CA ALA A 149 -6.98 11.75 18.20
C ALA A 149 -7.63 11.02 19.38
N LEU A 150 -7.03 9.93 19.82
CA LEU A 150 -7.41 9.23 21.04
C LEU A 150 -6.74 9.94 22.23
N SER A 151 -7.53 10.51 23.13
CA SER A 151 -7.03 11.09 24.39
C SER A 151 -7.17 10.06 25.50
N TYR A 152 -6.06 9.66 26.11
CA TYR A 152 -6.08 8.86 27.34
C TYR A 152 -6.27 9.82 28.54
N HIS A 153 -7.31 9.56 29.30
CA HIS A 153 -7.54 10.16 30.63
C HIS A 153 -6.95 9.29 31.73
#